data_c735c423cb8dfaa6b228e49f9cdec9ff
#
_entry.id   c735c423cb8dfaa6b228e49f9cdec9ff
#
_cell.length_a   1.000
_cell.length_b   1.000
_cell.length_c   1.000
_cell.angle_alpha   90.00
_cell.angle_beta   90.00
_cell.angle_gamma   90.00
#
_symmetry.space_group_name_H-M   'P 1'
#
loop_
_entity.id
_entity.type
_entity.pdbx_description
1 polymer ?
#
loop_
_entity_poly.entity_id
_entity_poly.type
_entity_poly.pdbx_seq_one_letter_code
_entity_poly.pdbx_strand_id
1 'polypeptide(L)'
;MKKATLLVALCGLMIGGCGVKQDYVDAQINDAEARMNAKVDAVSSKTDMNAQEIAKLQGLSKELSSKADMAINKAAGFENYQILWEGQINFAFDSWDIDDVAGQILAEAGQKMEQVRGSVIEIAGHADQTGSKKYNYLIAQRRADASKRYLAESFGISLYRMFEVSFGEDKPVAMPDERNAASKNRRVSLTIWGTPGQ
;
A
#
# COMPACT_ATOMS: atom_id res chain seq x y z
N MET A 1 -9.43 42.18 28.70
CA MET A 1 -8.50 42.78 27.76
C MET A 1 -8.14 44.18 28.24
N LYS A 2 -6.93 44.37 28.72
CA LYS A 2 -6.51 45.62 29.40
C LYS A 2 -6.05 46.58 28.33
N LYS A 3 -6.73 47.74 28.21
CA LYS A 3 -6.30 48.84 27.35
C LYS A 3 -5.01 49.41 27.94
N ALA A 4 -3.91 49.32 27.25
CA ALA A 4 -2.67 49.97 27.60
C ALA A 4 -2.77 51.44 27.18
N THR A 5 -3.03 52.28 28.16
CA THR A 5 -3.04 53.72 27.97
C THR A 5 -1.54 54.17 28.01
N LEU A 6 -0.95 54.43 26.87
CA LEU A 6 0.40 54.98 26.81
C LEU A 6 0.34 56.47 27.12
N LEU A 7 0.74 56.83 28.32
CA LEU A 7 0.85 58.22 28.76
C LEU A 7 2.22 58.75 28.29
N VAL A 8 2.23 59.50 27.17
CA VAL A 8 3.42 60.26 26.77
C VAL A 8 3.47 61.55 27.55
N ALA A 9 4.31 61.58 28.58
CA ALA A 9 4.61 62.82 29.27
C ALA A 9 5.61 63.62 28.40
N LEU A 10 5.11 64.68 27.79
CA LEU A 10 5.94 65.64 27.04
C LEU A 10 6.47 66.68 28.07
N CYS A 11 7.76 66.56 28.45
CA CYS A 11 8.47 67.61 29.16
C CYS A 11 8.59 68.87 28.31
N GLY A 12 7.95 69.93 28.71
CA GLY A 12 8.09 71.22 28.07
C GLY A 12 9.46 71.84 28.27
N LEU A 13 10.14 72.16 27.18
CA LEU A 13 11.22 73.16 27.17
C LEU A 13 10.69 74.38 26.43
N MET A 14 10.44 75.44 27.17
CA MET A 14 10.18 76.77 26.67
C MET A 14 11.46 77.37 26.16
N ILE A 15 11.70 77.52 24.85
CA ILE A 15 12.62 78.53 24.25
C ILE A 15 11.92 79.03 22.99
N GLY A 16 11.65 80.34 23.01
CA GLY A 16 11.45 81.28 21.94
C GLY A 16 10.83 80.91 20.63
N GLY A 17 9.54 81.29 20.46
CA GLY A 17 9.04 81.84 19.22
C GLY A 17 8.99 80.98 17.96
N CYS A 18 8.04 80.06 17.93
CA CYS A 18 7.19 79.72 16.80
C CYS A 18 6.06 78.89 17.31
N GLY A 19 4.94 79.54 17.64
CA GLY A 19 3.74 78.85 18.13
C GLY A 19 3.18 77.94 17.07
N VAL A 20 3.56 76.68 17.12
CA VAL A 20 2.80 75.63 16.40
C VAL A 20 1.43 75.63 17.04
N LYS A 21 0.40 76.00 16.23
CA LYS A 21 -0.97 76.06 16.74
C LYS A 21 -1.37 74.70 17.21
N GLN A 22 -1.97 74.63 18.41
CA GLN A 22 -2.43 73.38 19.03
C GLN A 22 -3.27 72.57 18.03
N ASP A 23 -4.15 73.24 17.27
CA ASP A 23 -4.97 72.61 16.25
C ASP A 23 -4.17 71.84 15.18
N TYR A 24 -2.94 72.27 14.83
CA TYR A 24 -2.06 71.54 13.91
C TYR A 24 -1.50 70.26 14.49
N VAL A 25 -1.10 70.31 15.75
CA VAL A 25 -0.59 69.12 16.46
C VAL A 25 -1.69 68.11 16.65
N ASP A 26 -2.86 68.54 17.06
CA ASP A 26 -4.03 67.65 17.24
C ASP A 26 -4.46 66.98 15.90
N ALA A 27 -4.45 67.78 14.81
CA ALA A 27 -4.72 67.21 13.47
C ALA A 27 -3.71 66.14 13.04
N GLN A 28 -2.40 66.35 13.30
CA GLN A 28 -1.37 65.35 12.99
C GLN A 28 -1.47 64.09 13.87
N ILE A 29 -1.84 64.27 15.14
CA ILE A 29 -2.08 63.13 16.06
C ILE A 29 -3.26 62.32 15.58
N ASN A 30 -4.37 62.96 15.28
CA ASN A 30 -5.57 62.28 14.76
C ASN A 30 -5.35 61.53 13.45
N ASP A 31 -4.57 62.13 12.50
CA ASP A 31 -4.18 61.46 11.25
C ASP A 31 -3.27 60.24 11.49
N ALA A 32 -2.31 60.38 12.43
CA ALA A 32 -1.44 59.28 12.81
C ALA A 32 -2.20 58.12 13.47
N GLU A 33 -3.15 58.44 14.36
CA GLU A 33 -4.03 57.47 15.01
C GLU A 33 -4.95 56.76 13.97
N ALA A 34 -5.52 57.50 13.06
CA ALA A 34 -6.34 56.92 11.97
C ALA A 34 -5.53 55.93 11.09
N ARG A 35 -4.31 56.34 10.72
CA ARG A 35 -3.41 55.46 9.95
C ARG A 35 -2.98 54.23 10.75
N MET A 36 -2.73 54.37 12.06
CA MET A 36 -2.35 53.28 12.92
C MET A 36 -3.53 52.30 13.10
N ASN A 37 -4.73 52.79 13.35
CA ASN A 37 -5.92 51.97 13.45
C ASN A 37 -6.23 51.22 12.16
N ALA A 38 -6.13 51.87 11.01
CA ALA A 38 -6.28 51.19 9.69
C ALA A 38 -5.24 50.06 9.48
N LYS A 39 -3.98 50.26 9.92
CA LYS A 39 -2.96 49.19 9.87
C LYS A 39 -3.28 48.05 10.84
N VAL A 40 -3.74 48.36 12.04
CA VAL A 40 -4.11 47.35 13.03
C VAL A 40 -5.28 46.50 12.51
N ASP A 41 -6.29 47.11 11.93
CA ASP A 41 -7.45 46.43 11.36
C ASP A 41 -7.01 45.51 10.17
N ALA A 42 -6.13 46.02 9.32
CA ALA A 42 -5.57 45.22 8.21
C ALA A 42 -4.74 44.03 8.68
N VAL A 43 -3.95 44.20 9.74
CA VAL A 43 -3.18 43.10 10.38
C VAL A 43 -4.14 42.09 11.04
N SER A 44 -5.15 42.56 11.76
CA SER A 44 -6.17 41.71 12.37
C SER A 44 -6.87 40.84 11.33
N SER A 45 -7.32 41.47 10.23
CA SER A 45 -7.97 40.74 9.12
C SER A 45 -7.06 39.68 8.50
N LYS A 46 -5.77 40.00 8.30
CA LYS A 46 -4.80 39.02 7.80
C LYS A 46 -4.56 37.87 8.80
N THR A 47 -4.56 38.17 10.07
CA THR A 47 -4.42 37.15 11.14
C THR A 47 -5.60 36.20 11.13
N ASP A 48 -6.80 36.72 10.99
CA ASP A 48 -8.02 35.91 10.91
C ASP A 48 -8.04 35.01 9.65
N MET A 49 -7.64 35.55 8.50
CA MET A 49 -7.50 34.76 7.27
C MET A 49 -6.44 33.66 7.42
N ASN A 50 -5.29 33.98 7.98
CA ASN A 50 -4.24 32.99 8.23
C ASN A 50 -4.70 31.90 9.20
N ALA A 51 -5.45 32.25 10.25
CA ALA A 51 -6.02 31.28 11.17
C ALA A 51 -6.99 30.32 10.49
N GLN A 52 -7.83 30.82 9.58
CA GLN A 52 -8.73 29.99 8.77
C GLN A 52 -7.95 29.07 7.82
N GLU A 53 -6.90 29.58 7.20
CA GLU A 53 -6.08 28.79 6.28
C GLU A 53 -5.28 27.69 7.02
N ILE A 54 -4.75 27.99 8.20
CA ILE A 54 -4.11 27.00 9.08
C ILE A 54 -5.12 25.91 9.47
N ALA A 55 -6.32 26.25 9.87
CA ALA A 55 -7.34 25.27 10.19
C ALA A 55 -7.71 24.36 9.00
N LYS A 56 -7.80 24.93 7.81
CA LYS A 56 -8.01 24.17 6.56
C LYS A 56 -6.86 23.23 6.25
N LEU A 57 -5.62 23.70 6.38
CA LEU A 57 -4.40 22.89 6.17
C LEU A 57 -4.31 21.74 7.17
N GLN A 58 -4.65 21.98 8.43
CA GLN A 58 -4.73 20.95 9.46
C GLN A 58 -5.77 19.88 9.13
N GLY A 59 -6.94 20.29 8.61
CA GLY A 59 -7.97 19.38 8.13
C GLY A 59 -7.49 18.49 6.98
N LEU A 60 -6.87 19.09 5.98
CA LEU A 60 -6.27 18.37 4.83
C LEU A 60 -5.15 17.43 5.25
N SER A 61 -4.29 17.85 6.18
CA SER A 61 -3.22 17.01 6.72
C SER A 61 -3.76 15.77 7.42
N LYS A 62 -4.82 15.92 8.22
CA LYS A 62 -5.48 14.80 8.88
C LYS A 62 -6.14 13.84 7.89
N GLU A 63 -6.79 14.37 6.85
CA GLU A 63 -7.38 13.55 5.79
C GLU A 63 -6.30 12.78 5.01
N LEU A 64 -5.19 13.45 4.67
CA LEU A 64 -4.07 12.82 3.97
C LEU A 64 -3.42 11.72 4.80
N SER A 65 -3.22 11.95 6.11
CA SER A 65 -2.71 10.92 7.03
C SER A 65 -3.63 9.70 7.06
N SER A 66 -4.94 9.90 7.18
CA SER A 66 -5.91 8.80 7.15
C SER A 66 -5.89 8.02 5.83
N LYS A 67 -5.76 8.72 4.69
CA LYS A 67 -5.62 8.06 3.37
C LYS A 67 -4.31 7.29 3.25
N ALA A 68 -3.21 7.84 3.78
CA ALA A 68 -1.93 7.15 3.82
C ALA A 68 -1.99 5.88 4.67
N ASP A 69 -2.60 5.95 5.86
CA ASP A 69 -2.78 4.78 6.74
C ASP A 69 -3.64 3.70 6.06
N MET A 70 -4.72 4.09 5.38
CA MET A 70 -5.54 3.15 4.61
C MET A 70 -4.76 2.54 3.44
N ALA A 71 -3.91 3.30 2.75
CA ALA A 71 -3.07 2.80 1.66
C ALA A 71 -2.00 1.86 2.18
N ILE A 72 -1.36 2.17 3.32
CA ILE A 72 -0.37 1.33 3.98
C ILE A 72 -1.02 0.01 4.45
N ASN A 73 -2.18 0.07 5.11
CA ASN A 73 -2.92 -1.12 5.54
C ASN A 73 -3.36 -1.98 4.35
N LYS A 74 -3.70 -1.37 3.22
CA LYS A 74 -4.05 -2.09 2.00
C LYS A 74 -2.83 -2.70 1.29
N ALA A 75 -1.66 -2.05 1.38
CA ALA A 75 -0.39 -2.57 0.88
C ALA A 75 0.21 -3.66 1.80
N ALA A 76 0.02 -3.55 3.11
CA ALA A 76 0.39 -4.56 4.11
C ALA A 76 -0.50 -5.82 4.07
N GLY A 77 -1.46 -5.87 3.16
CA GLY A 77 -2.39 -7.00 3.01
C GLY A 77 -1.71 -8.37 2.86
N PHE A 78 -0.46 -8.41 2.42
CA PHE A 78 0.32 -9.65 2.34
C PHE A 78 0.91 -10.10 3.68
N GLU A 79 1.09 -9.22 4.66
CA GLU A 79 1.63 -9.58 5.99
C GLU A 79 0.67 -10.48 6.78
N ASN A 80 -0.62 -10.43 6.47
CA ASN A 80 -1.66 -11.27 7.09
C ASN A 80 -2.04 -12.50 6.26
N TYR A 81 -1.31 -12.77 5.18
CA TYR A 81 -1.58 -13.94 4.37
C TYR A 81 -1.14 -15.20 5.11
N GLN A 82 -2.04 -16.16 5.15
CA GLN A 82 -1.82 -17.49 5.69
C GLN A 82 -2.09 -18.52 4.60
N ILE A 83 -1.56 -19.72 4.79
CA ILE A 83 -1.90 -20.85 3.93
C ILE A 83 -3.36 -21.21 4.18
N LEU A 84 -4.18 -21.08 3.17
CA LEU A 84 -5.60 -21.41 3.21
C LEU A 84 -5.90 -22.81 2.69
N TRP A 85 -5.01 -23.32 1.84
CA TRP A 85 -5.15 -24.63 1.23
C TRP A 85 -3.82 -25.05 0.59
N GLU A 86 -3.55 -26.35 0.64
CA GLU A 86 -2.40 -26.98 -0.02
C GLU A 86 -2.88 -28.22 -0.77
N GLY A 87 -2.29 -28.45 -1.94
CA GLY A 87 -2.53 -29.63 -2.73
C GLY A 87 -1.33 -30.02 -3.56
N GLN A 88 -1.37 -31.22 -4.10
CA GLN A 88 -0.33 -31.75 -4.96
C GLN A 88 -0.94 -32.57 -6.07
N ILE A 89 -0.44 -32.37 -7.30
CA ILE A 89 -0.77 -33.19 -8.45
C ILE A 89 0.50 -33.88 -8.95
N ASN A 90 0.37 -35.12 -9.41
CA ASN A 90 1.47 -35.91 -9.91
C ASN A 90 1.35 -36.09 -11.43
N PHE A 91 2.49 -36.34 -12.09
CA PHE A 91 2.58 -36.46 -13.55
C PHE A 91 3.24 -37.78 -13.96
N ALA A 92 2.81 -38.27 -15.11
CA ALA A 92 3.48 -39.39 -15.75
C ALA A 92 4.92 -39.04 -16.14
N PHE A 93 5.71 -40.05 -16.45
CA PHE A 93 7.06 -39.85 -16.95
C PHE A 93 7.02 -39.07 -18.26
N ASP A 94 7.87 -38.07 -18.36
CA ASP A 94 8.01 -37.20 -19.55
C ASP A 94 6.68 -36.54 -20.02
N SER A 95 5.76 -36.29 -19.09
CA SER A 95 4.47 -35.66 -19.37
C SER A 95 4.20 -34.45 -18.46
N TRP A 96 3.38 -33.53 -18.97
CA TRP A 96 2.76 -32.40 -18.30
C TRP A 96 1.24 -32.36 -18.50
N ASP A 97 0.64 -33.48 -18.98
CA ASP A 97 -0.78 -33.60 -19.20
C ASP A 97 -1.53 -33.66 -17.87
N ILE A 98 -2.65 -32.97 -17.80
CA ILE A 98 -3.54 -32.98 -16.64
C ILE A 98 -4.52 -34.16 -16.81
N ASP A 99 -4.35 -35.19 -16.00
CA ASP A 99 -5.28 -36.31 -15.94
C ASP A 99 -6.50 -35.98 -15.06
N ASP A 100 -7.46 -36.90 -14.99
CA ASP A 100 -8.72 -36.71 -14.25
C ASP A 100 -8.47 -36.45 -12.74
N VAL A 101 -7.44 -37.10 -12.14
CA VAL A 101 -7.12 -36.93 -10.72
C VAL A 101 -6.49 -35.55 -10.49
N ALA A 102 -5.55 -35.17 -11.34
CA ALA A 102 -4.95 -33.83 -11.31
C ALA A 102 -6.03 -32.74 -11.53
N GLY A 103 -6.95 -32.98 -12.47
CA GLY A 103 -8.09 -32.10 -12.74
C GLY A 103 -8.99 -31.88 -11.54
N GLN A 104 -9.29 -32.93 -10.75
CA GLN A 104 -10.09 -32.82 -9.53
C GLN A 104 -9.40 -31.94 -8.47
N ILE A 105 -8.10 -32.14 -8.24
CA ILE A 105 -7.32 -31.34 -7.27
C ILE A 105 -7.21 -29.87 -7.71
N LEU A 106 -7.02 -29.64 -9.01
CA LEU A 106 -7.01 -28.29 -9.57
C LEU A 106 -8.39 -27.62 -9.47
N ALA A 107 -9.47 -28.40 -9.60
CA ALA A 107 -10.84 -27.91 -9.41
C ALA A 107 -11.08 -27.47 -7.96
N GLU A 108 -10.61 -28.24 -6.98
CA GLU A 108 -10.68 -27.84 -5.57
C GLU A 108 -9.91 -26.53 -5.32
N ALA A 109 -8.70 -26.40 -5.90
CA ALA A 109 -7.90 -25.18 -5.80
C ALA A 109 -8.63 -23.98 -6.44
N GLY A 110 -9.20 -24.16 -7.63
CA GLY A 110 -9.96 -23.14 -8.35
C GLY A 110 -11.17 -22.66 -7.54
N GLN A 111 -11.99 -23.58 -7.04
CA GLN A 111 -13.13 -23.27 -6.18
C GLN A 111 -12.72 -22.52 -4.91
N LYS A 112 -11.60 -22.92 -4.29
CA LYS A 112 -11.08 -22.24 -3.10
C LYS A 112 -10.68 -20.80 -3.42
N MET A 113 -10.04 -20.56 -4.55
CA MET A 113 -9.67 -19.22 -5.01
C MET A 113 -10.87 -18.35 -5.38
N GLU A 114 -11.97 -18.93 -5.86
CA GLU A 114 -13.22 -18.21 -6.11
C GLU A 114 -13.89 -17.78 -4.81
N GLN A 115 -13.87 -18.63 -3.79
CA GLN A 115 -14.42 -18.31 -2.46
C GLN A 115 -13.66 -17.17 -1.77
N VAL A 116 -12.33 -17.04 -1.98
CA VAL A 116 -11.50 -16.03 -1.35
C VAL A 116 -10.91 -15.10 -2.43
N ARG A 117 -11.61 -14.02 -2.73
CA ARG A 117 -11.28 -13.12 -3.85
C ARG A 117 -9.88 -12.50 -3.80
N GLY A 118 -9.34 -12.28 -2.61
CA GLY A 118 -8.01 -11.71 -2.40
C GLY A 118 -6.88 -12.74 -2.41
N SER A 119 -7.17 -14.05 -2.49
CA SER A 119 -6.14 -15.09 -2.43
C SER A 119 -5.26 -15.12 -3.67
N VAL A 120 -4.05 -15.62 -3.49
CA VAL A 120 -3.09 -15.91 -4.55
C VAL A 120 -2.66 -17.37 -4.46
N ILE A 121 -2.24 -17.97 -5.55
CA ILE A 121 -1.75 -19.34 -5.59
C ILE A 121 -0.31 -19.40 -6.08
N GLU A 122 0.53 -20.13 -5.35
CA GLU A 122 1.85 -20.55 -5.78
C GLU A 122 1.73 -21.93 -6.44
N ILE A 123 2.32 -22.07 -7.64
CA ILE A 123 2.31 -23.28 -8.47
C ILE A 123 3.76 -23.70 -8.68
N ALA A 124 4.24 -24.63 -7.86
CA ALA A 124 5.64 -25.04 -7.85
C ALA A 124 5.83 -26.37 -8.58
N GLY A 125 6.50 -26.31 -9.73
CA GLY A 125 6.80 -27.47 -10.56
C GLY A 125 8.06 -28.21 -10.12
N HIS A 126 8.01 -29.56 -10.14
CA HIS A 126 9.11 -30.44 -9.77
C HIS A 126 9.27 -31.58 -10.78
N ALA A 127 10.48 -32.10 -10.85
CA ALA A 127 10.85 -33.27 -11.65
C ALA A 127 11.51 -34.34 -10.77
N ASP A 128 11.56 -35.56 -11.27
CA ASP A 128 12.45 -36.57 -10.72
C ASP A 128 13.90 -36.31 -11.16
N GLN A 129 14.83 -37.10 -10.64
CA GLN A 129 16.28 -36.97 -10.94
C GLN A 129 16.71 -37.66 -12.25
N THR A 130 15.77 -38.09 -13.09
CA THR A 130 16.07 -38.74 -14.34
C THR A 130 16.34 -37.72 -15.45
N GLY A 131 17.55 -37.73 -16.03
CA GLY A 131 17.91 -36.83 -17.11
C GLY A 131 18.84 -35.68 -16.68
N SER A 132 18.88 -34.62 -17.49
CA SER A 132 19.73 -33.46 -17.18
C SER A 132 18.97 -32.42 -16.34
N LYS A 133 19.70 -31.71 -15.48
CA LYS A 133 19.13 -30.60 -14.71
C LYS A 133 18.38 -29.59 -15.58
N LYS A 134 18.94 -29.23 -16.72
CA LYS A 134 18.31 -28.29 -17.67
C LYS A 134 16.98 -28.82 -18.18
N TYR A 135 16.91 -30.10 -18.51
CA TYR A 135 15.68 -30.73 -18.94
C TYR A 135 14.66 -30.82 -17.81
N ASN A 136 15.09 -31.23 -16.62
CA ASN A 136 14.26 -31.34 -15.46
C ASN A 136 13.67 -29.98 -15.03
N TYR A 137 14.42 -28.89 -15.18
CA TYR A 137 13.89 -27.55 -15.00
C TYR A 137 12.79 -27.22 -16.01
N LEU A 138 12.99 -27.54 -17.30
CA LEU A 138 12.02 -27.24 -18.36
C LEU A 138 10.73 -28.07 -18.23
N ILE A 139 10.82 -29.36 -17.90
CA ILE A 139 9.63 -30.20 -17.73
C ILE A 139 8.83 -29.79 -16.49
N ALA A 140 9.50 -29.43 -15.40
CA ALA A 140 8.88 -28.89 -14.21
C ALA A 140 8.16 -27.58 -14.49
N GLN A 141 8.75 -26.67 -15.29
CA GLN A 141 8.10 -25.45 -15.76
C GLN A 141 6.85 -25.76 -16.59
N ARG A 142 6.92 -26.68 -17.55
CA ARG A 142 5.76 -27.07 -18.38
C ARG A 142 4.60 -27.61 -17.55
N ARG A 143 4.88 -28.37 -16.49
CA ARG A 143 3.87 -28.87 -15.55
C ARG A 143 3.20 -27.74 -14.79
N ALA A 144 3.97 -26.78 -14.29
CA ALA A 144 3.43 -25.60 -13.64
C ALA A 144 2.59 -24.74 -14.60
N ASP A 145 3.07 -24.52 -15.82
CA ASP A 145 2.33 -23.81 -16.89
C ASP A 145 1.02 -24.49 -17.25
N ALA A 146 1.00 -25.82 -17.36
CA ALA A 146 -0.22 -26.58 -17.63
C ALA A 146 -1.25 -26.42 -16.53
N SER A 147 -0.80 -26.49 -15.27
CA SER A 147 -1.67 -26.27 -14.08
C SER A 147 -2.23 -24.86 -14.02
N LYS A 148 -1.39 -23.86 -14.29
CA LYS A 148 -1.80 -22.44 -14.36
C LYS A 148 -2.84 -22.20 -15.47
N ARG A 149 -2.61 -22.76 -16.64
CA ARG A 149 -3.53 -22.66 -17.77
C ARG A 149 -4.88 -23.28 -17.44
N TYR A 150 -4.89 -24.47 -16.85
CA TYR A 150 -6.11 -25.14 -16.41
C TYR A 150 -6.94 -24.25 -15.46
N LEU A 151 -6.30 -23.65 -14.46
CA LEU A 151 -6.98 -22.75 -13.51
C LEU A 151 -7.51 -21.48 -14.20
N ALA A 152 -6.76 -20.91 -15.14
CA ALA A 152 -7.20 -19.74 -15.90
C ALA A 152 -8.40 -20.05 -16.81
N GLU A 153 -8.35 -21.16 -17.55
CA GLU A 153 -9.36 -21.52 -18.55
C GLU A 153 -10.64 -22.09 -17.91
N SER A 154 -10.51 -22.93 -16.88
CA SER A 154 -11.65 -23.61 -16.25
C SER A 154 -12.33 -22.80 -15.15
N PHE A 155 -11.60 -21.93 -14.45
CA PHE A 155 -12.08 -21.17 -13.29
C PHE A 155 -11.95 -19.65 -13.46
N GLY A 156 -11.46 -19.16 -14.58
CA GLY A 156 -11.32 -17.73 -14.84
C GLY A 156 -10.36 -17.02 -13.85
N ILE A 157 -9.45 -17.77 -13.20
CA ILE A 157 -8.51 -17.18 -12.25
C ILE A 157 -7.55 -16.24 -12.98
N SER A 158 -7.50 -14.99 -12.55
CA SER A 158 -6.67 -13.97 -13.17
C SER A 158 -5.17 -14.28 -13.03
N LEU A 159 -4.41 -14.08 -14.09
CA LEU A 159 -2.97 -14.42 -14.15
C LEU A 159 -2.15 -13.72 -13.05
N TYR A 160 -2.51 -12.51 -12.64
CA TYR A 160 -1.83 -11.79 -11.56
C TYR A 160 -2.05 -12.39 -10.16
N ARG A 161 -2.96 -13.36 -10.03
CA ARG A 161 -3.19 -14.13 -8.80
C ARG A 161 -2.44 -15.45 -8.78
N MET A 162 -1.70 -15.80 -9.82
CA MET A 162 -1.03 -17.09 -9.98
C MET A 162 0.47 -16.89 -10.18
N PHE A 163 1.27 -17.39 -9.26
CA PHE A 163 2.72 -17.36 -9.28
C PHE A 163 3.27 -18.75 -9.56
N GLU A 164 4.02 -18.91 -10.64
CA GLU A 164 4.64 -20.16 -11.01
C GLU A 164 6.14 -20.13 -10.77
N VAL A 165 6.67 -21.25 -10.33
CA VAL A 165 8.11 -21.45 -10.15
C VAL A 165 8.47 -22.88 -10.50
N SER A 166 9.62 -23.07 -11.17
CA SER A 166 10.20 -24.38 -11.41
C SER A 166 11.37 -24.61 -10.46
N PHE A 167 11.33 -25.70 -9.73
CA PHE A 167 12.47 -26.19 -8.93
C PHE A 167 13.22 -27.32 -9.61
N GLY A 168 12.75 -27.80 -10.79
CA GLY A 168 13.36 -28.95 -11.44
C GLY A 168 13.46 -30.14 -10.49
N GLU A 169 14.68 -30.69 -10.36
CA GLU A 169 15.00 -31.80 -9.44
C GLU A 169 15.52 -31.38 -8.06
N ASP A 170 15.66 -30.06 -7.80
CA ASP A 170 16.41 -29.55 -6.64
C ASP A 170 15.64 -29.63 -5.31
N LYS A 171 14.32 -29.88 -5.33
CA LYS A 171 13.50 -30.03 -4.13
C LYS A 171 12.72 -31.35 -4.14
N PRO A 172 13.38 -32.51 -3.97
CA PRO A 172 12.70 -33.79 -3.92
C PRO A 172 11.89 -33.94 -2.63
N VAL A 173 10.73 -34.63 -2.70
CA VAL A 173 9.93 -35.04 -1.53
C VAL A 173 10.16 -36.50 -1.17
N ALA A 174 10.75 -37.28 -2.08
CA ALA A 174 11.13 -38.66 -1.85
C ALA A 174 12.58 -38.87 -2.27
N MET A 175 13.36 -39.55 -1.43
CA MET A 175 14.75 -39.87 -1.72
C MET A 175 14.87 -41.03 -2.72
N PRO A 176 15.99 -41.14 -3.49
CA PRO A 176 16.11 -42.15 -4.56
C PRO A 176 15.90 -43.59 -4.14
N ASP A 177 16.17 -43.92 -2.88
CA ASP A 177 16.02 -45.26 -2.28
C ASP A 177 14.57 -45.55 -1.82
N GLU A 178 13.72 -44.56 -1.80
CA GLU A 178 12.31 -44.74 -1.45
C GLU A 178 11.51 -45.41 -2.59
N ARG A 179 10.54 -46.22 -2.20
CA ARG A 179 9.60 -46.82 -3.15
C ARG A 179 8.81 -45.73 -3.90
N ASN A 180 8.82 -45.80 -5.24
CA ASN A 180 8.14 -44.84 -6.11
C ASN A 180 8.65 -43.40 -6.00
N ALA A 181 9.91 -43.18 -5.57
CA ALA A 181 10.48 -41.85 -5.42
C ALA A 181 10.31 -40.96 -6.67
N ALA A 182 10.65 -41.51 -7.85
CA ALA A 182 10.50 -40.78 -9.10
C ALA A 182 9.06 -40.30 -9.35
N SER A 183 8.07 -41.16 -9.12
CA SER A 183 6.66 -40.80 -9.29
C SER A 183 6.20 -39.72 -8.30
N LYS A 184 6.66 -39.79 -7.03
CA LYS A 184 6.35 -38.77 -6.02
C LYS A 184 7.00 -37.42 -6.37
N ASN A 185 8.18 -37.44 -6.97
CA ASN A 185 8.94 -36.23 -7.29
C ASN A 185 8.41 -35.55 -8.58
N ARG A 186 7.81 -36.28 -9.53
CA ARG A 186 7.13 -35.70 -10.70
C ARG A 186 5.79 -35.09 -10.29
N ARG A 187 5.85 -33.87 -9.73
CA ARG A 187 4.66 -33.23 -9.17
C ARG A 187 4.61 -31.74 -9.44
N VAL A 188 3.45 -31.17 -9.22
CA VAL A 188 3.25 -29.74 -8.95
C VAL A 188 2.66 -29.61 -7.55
N SER A 189 3.30 -28.80 -6.72
CA SER A 189 2.75 -28.39 -5.43
C SER A 189 1.97 -27.10 -5.60
N LEU A 190 0.78 -27.02 -5.00
CA LEU A 190 -0.14 -25.91 -5.06
C LEU A 190 -0.34 -25.37 -3.65
N THR A 191 -0.07 -24.07 -3.43
CA THR A 191 -0.29 -23.45 -2.13
C THR A 191 -1.10 -22.17 -2.31
N ILE A 192 -2.28 -22.10 -1.72
CA ILE A 192 -3.14 -20.91 -1.75
C ILE A 192 -2.90 -20.10 -0.50
N TRP A 193 -2.55 -18.84 -0.72
CA TRP A 193 -2.32 -17.84 0.32
C TRP A 193 -3.44 -16.82 0.31
N GLY A 194 -3.88 -16.38 1.47
CA GLY A 194 -4.89 -15.34 1.60
C GLY A 194 -5.18 -14.97 3.04
N THR A 195 -6.10 -14.04 3.24
CA THR A 195 -6.53 -13.61 4.56
C THR A 195 -7.71 -14.49 5.02
N PRO A 196 -7.64 -15.15 6.18
CA PRO A 196 -8.76 -15.93 6.69
C PRO A 196 -10.02 -15.09 6.89
N GLY A 197 -11.15 -15.58 6.40
CA GLY A 197 -12.46 -14.96 6.66
C GLY A 197 -12.88 -13.81 5.75
N GLN A 198 -12.21 -13.63 4.61
CA GLN A 198 -12.68 -12.73 3.54
C GLN A 198 -13.43 -13.47 2.43
#